data_6a2c7f3ef357b8c4a716f99be85fef98
#
_entry.id   6a2c7f3ef357b8c4a716f99be85fef98
#
_cell.length_a   1.000
_cell.length_b   1.000
_cell.length_c   1.000
_cell.angle_alpha   90.00
_cell.angle_beta   90.00
_cell.angle_gamma   90.00
#
_symmetry.space_group_name_H-M   'P 1'
#
loop_
_entity.id
_entity.type
_entity.pdbx_description
1 polymer ?
#
loop_
_entity_poly.entity_id
_entity_poly.type
_entity_poly.pdbx_seq_one_letter_code
_entity_poly.pdbx_strand_id
1 'polypeptide(L)'
;ETQLVEKFEALYNGEVVNTGEKRRVLHHLTRGQLGEAVVEDGVDKRAFYVEQQKRIAELADKVHNGEITNAAGEKFTTVVQIGIGGSDLGPRAMYLALENWAKVNNTFKMEAKFISNVDPDDAAAVLNSIDVAHSIFVLVSKSGTTLETLTNESFVKDALKNAGLDASKHMI
;
A
#
# COMPACT_ATOMS: atom_id res chain seq x y z
N GLU A 1 -27.06 13.70 21.23
CA GLU A 1 -25.98 14.59 20.69
C GLU A 1 -24.75 14.59 21.59
N THR A 2 -24.90 14.79 22.91
CA THR A 2 -23.79 14.85 23.87
C THR A 2 -22.90 13.59 23.83
N GLN A 3 -23.49 12.40 23.81
CA GLN A 3 -22.74 11.14 23.74
C GLN A 3 -21.95 10.96 22.41
N LEU A 4 -22.40 11.56 21.31
CA LEU A 4 -21.68 11.51 20.05
C LEU A 4 -20.42 12.37 20.09
N VAL A 5 -20.52 13.56 20.67
CA VAL A 5 -19.39 14.48 20.85
C VAL A 5 -18.34 13.86 21.77
N GLU A 6 -18.76 13.34 22.93
CA GLU A 6 -17.86 12.66 23.87
C GLU A 6 -17.13 11.47 23.24
N LYS A 7 -17.84 10.64 22.46
CA LYS A 7 -17.22 9.50 21.74
C LYS A 7 -16.27 9.96 20.64
N PHE A 8 -16.58 11.05 19.96
CA PHE A 8 -15.68 11.61 18.96
C PHE A 8 -14.42 12.20 19.61
N GLU A 9 -14.56 12.91 20.73
CA GLU A 9 -13.43 13.42 21.50
C GLU A 9 -12.53 12.28 22.01
N ALA A 10 -13.11 11.22 22.55
CA ALA A 10 -12.37 10.02 22.95
C ALA A 10 -11.57 9.40 21.80
N LEU A 11 -12.18 9.26 20.62
CA LEU A 11 -11.50 8.81 19.39
C LEU A 11 -10.37 9.77 19.00
N TYR A 12 -10.67 11.08 19.01
CA TYR A 12 -9.72 12.10 18.56
C TYR A 12 -8.51 12.20 19.51
N ASN A 13 -8.72 11.97 20.81
CA ASN A 13 -7.66 11.91 21.82
C ASN A 13 -6.93 10.56 21.86
N GLY A 14 -7.28 9.65 20.97
CA GLY A 14 -6.60 8.37 20.81
C GLY A 14 -6.96 7.33 21.87
N GLU A 15 -8.15 7.37 22.45
CA GLU A 15 -8.65 6.29 23.31
C GLU A 15 -8.93 5.01 22.48
N VAL A 16 -8.96 3.87 23.15
CA VAL A 16 -9.31 2.59 22.52
C VAL A 16 -10.82 2.52 22.33
N VAL A 17 -11.31 3.01 21.19
CA VAL A 17 -12.75 3.05 20.85
C VAL A 17 -13.19 1.86 20.01
N ASN A 18 -12.28 1.19 19.29
CA ASN A 18 -12.56 -0.07 18.60
C ASN A 18 -12.40 -1.24 19.58
N THR A 19 -13.47 -1.55 20.28
CA THR A 19 -13.49 -2.59 21.31
C THR A 19 -13.39 -4.00 20.74
N GLY A 20 -13.83 -4.22 19.49
CA GLY A 20 -13.75 -5.52 18.82
C GLY A 20 -12.31 -5.94 18.54
N GLU A 21 -11.49 -5.05 18.02
CA GLU A 21 -10.07 -5.30 17.74
C GLU A 21 -9.16 -4.82 18.90
N LYS A 22 -9.70 -4.20 19.92
CA LYS A 22 -8.97 -3.56 21.04
C LYS A 22 -7.90 -2.59 20.55
N ARG A 23 -8.24 -1.74 19.57
CA ARG A 23 -7.33 -0.81 18.91
C ARG A 23 -7.81 0.63 19.00
N ARG A 24 -6.85 1.54 18.91
CA ARG A 24 -7.07 2.97 18.70
C ARG A 24 -7.44 3.21 17.24
N VAL A 25 -8.13 4.31 16.96
CA VAL A 25 -8.43 4.79 15.59
C VAL A 25 -7.68 6.09 15.38
N LEU A 26 -6.57 6.05 14.67
CA LEU A 26 -5.58 7.14 14.61
C LEU A 26 -5.42 7.74 13.21
N HIS A 27 -6.40 7.59 12.32
CA HIS A 27 -6.29 8.06 10.93
C HIS A 27 -6.01 9.58 10.82
N HIS A 28 -6.48 10.37 11.77
CA HIS A 28 -6.25 11.81 11.80
C HIS A 28 -4.77 12.17 12.01
N LEU A 29 -4.00 11.33 12.71
CA LEU A 29 -2.57 11.57 12.95
C LEU A 29 -1.71 11.43 11.67
N THR A 30 -2.23 10.83 10.61
CA THR A 30 -1.55 10.71 9.32
C THR A 30 -1.80 11.92 8.41
N ARG A 31 -2.60 12.91 8.85
CA ARG A 31 -3.09 14.03 8.03
C ARG A 31 -2.69 15.38 8.60
N GLY A 32 -1.41 15.58 8.81
CA GLY A 32 -0.85 16.82 9.35
C GLY A 32 -0.95 16.92 10.87
N GLN A 33 -1.14 18.12 11.38
CA GLN A 33 -1.11 18.42 12.81
C GLN A 33 -2.51 18.33 13.48
N LEU A 34 -3.29 17.33 13.10
CA LEU A 34 -4.61 17.07 13.70
C LEU A 34 -4.49 16.21 14.95
N GLY A 35 -5.18 16.60 16.01
CA GLY A 35 -5.21 15.91 17.31
C GLY A 35 -3.94 16.11 18.14
N GLU A 36 -4.01 15.69 19.38
CA GLU A 36 -2.91 15.66 20.32
C GLU A 36 -1.93 14.52 20.06
N ALA A 37 -0.78 14.54 20.72
CA ALA A 37 0.16 13.42 20.67
C ALA A 37 -0.44 12.18 21.34
N VAL A 38 -0.41 11.04 20.65
CA VAL A 38 -0.84 9.76 21.21
C VAL A 38 0.39 8.88 21.39
N VAL A 39 0.72 8.60 22.65
CA VAL A 39 1.84 7.71 23.01
C VAL A 39 1.30 6.33 23.37
N GLU A 40 1.85 5.28 22.73
CA GLU A 40 1.53 3.89 23.02
C GLU A 40 2.83 3.09 23.07
N ASP A 41 3.03 2.36 24.17
CA ASP A 41 4.26 1.61 24.43
C ASP A 41 5.54 2.45 24.31
N GLY A 42 5.47 3.71 24.73
CA GLY A 42 6.58 4.66 24.66
C GLY A 42 6.84 5.27 23.27
N VAL A 43 6.01 4.95 22.28
CA VAL A 43 6.14 5.45 20.90
C VAL A 43 5.11 6.54 20.65
N ASP A 44 5.55 7.74 20.26
CA ASP A 44 4.69 8.78 19.70
C ASP A 44 4.19 8.33 18.31
N LYS A 45 2.89 8.05 18.21
CA LYS A 45 2.29 7.52 16.97
C LYS A 45 2.31 8.52 15.82
N ARG A 46 2.24 9.82 16.09
CA ARG A 46 2.35 10.83 15.05
C ARG A 46 3.77 10.85 14.46
N ALA A 47 4.77 10.92 15.32
CA ALA A 47 6.17 10.90 14.88
C ALA A 47 6.48 9.62 14.09
N PHE A 48 5.96 8.48 14.54
CA PHE A 48 6.05 7.21 13.82
C PHE A 48 5.42 7.29 12.42
N TYR A 49 4.19 7.82 12.29
CA TYR A 49 3.53 7.90 10.97
C TYR A 49 4.24 8.87 10.02
N VAL A 50 4.71 10.00 10.51
CA VAL A 50 5.49 10.96 9.71
C VAL A 50 6.77 10.31 9.17
N GLU A 51 7.46 9.55 10.01
CA GLU A 51 8.65 8.81 9.58
C GLU A 51 8.31 7.71 8.56
N GLN A 52 7.20 6.98 8.75
CA GLN A 52 6.77 5.99 7.74
C GLN A 52 6.43 6.65 6.40
N GLN A 53 5.73 7.79 6.40
CA GLN A 53 5.42 8.53 5.17
C GLN A 53 6.71 8.98 4.44
N LYS A 54 7.71 9.44 5.18
CA LYS A 54 9.01 9.79 4.63
C LYS A 54 9.71 8.58 4.00
N ARG A 55 9.76 7.45 4.71
CA ARG A 55 10.35 6.20 4.19
C ARG A 55 9.66 5.70 2.92
N ILE A 56 8.31 5.81 2.84
CA ILE A 56 7.54 5.44 1.65
C ILE A 56 7.92 6.36 0.49
N ALA A 57 7.99 7.67 0.70
CA ALA A 57 8.40 8.63 -0.34
C ALA A 57 9.81 8.34 -0.85
N GLU A 58 10.77 8.14 0.06
CA GLU A 58 12.15 7.79 -0.29
C GLU A 58 12.26 6.49 -1.09
N LEU A 59 11.46 5.47 -0.73
CA LEU A 59 11.40 4.20 -1.47
C LEU A 59 10.86 4.42 -2.88
N ALA A 60 9.76 5.16 -3.00
CA ALA A 60 9.16 5.48 -4.30
C ALA A 60 10.15 6.25 -5.21
N ASP A 61 10.85 7.24 -4.66
CA ASP A 61 11.86 8.00 -5.40
C ASP A 61 13.01 7.09 -5.87
N LYS A 62 13.50 6.20 -5.03
CA LYS A 62 14.56 5.25 -5.40
C LYS A 62 14.14 4.30 -6.52
N VAL A 63 12.91 3.81 -6.47
CA VAL A 63 12.34 2.98 -7.56
C VAL A 63 12.22 3.81 -8.84
N HIS A 64 11.63 5.00 -8.79
CA HIS A 64 11.43 5.87 -9.93
C HIS A 64 12.75 6.32 -10.59
N ASN A 65 13.78 6.56 -9.79
CA ASN A 65 15.09 7.00 -10.28
C ASN A 65 15.96 5.81 -10.77
N GLY A 66 15.54 4.56 -10.48
CA GLY A 66 16.28 3.35 -10.84
C GLY A 66 17.49 3.09 -9.94
N GLU A 67 17.43 3.56 -8.71
CA GLU A 67 18.37 3.18 -7.64
C GLU A 67 18.03 1.79 -7.09
N ILE A 68 16.73 1.45 -7.10
CA ILE A 68 16.23 0.10 -6.86
C ILE A 68 15.84 -0.51 -8.20
N THR A 69 16.47 -1.63 -8.53
CA THR A 69 16.34 -2.32 -9.82
C THR A 69 16.00 -3.79 -9.63
N ASN A 70 15.62 -4.45 -10.71
CA ASN A 70 15.50 -5.90 -10.74
C ASN A 70 16.88 -6.59 -10.66
N ALA A 71 16.90 -7.91 -10.66
CA ALA A 71 18.14 -8.69 -10.56
C ALA A 71 19.11 -8.49 -11.72
N ALA A 72 18.63 -8.02 -12.88
CA ALA A 72 19.43 -7.70 -14.06
C ALA A 72 19.99 -6.26 -14.03
N GLY A 73 19.69 -5.47 -13.00
CA GLY A 73 20.09 -4.07 -12.93
C GLY A 73 19.19 -3.12 -13.74
N GLU A 74 18.00 -3.56 -14.12
CA GLU A 74 17.07 -2.82 -14.96
C GLU A 74 15.94 -2.20 -14.11
N LYS A 75 15.40 -1.08 -14.57
CA LYS A 75 14.34 -0.35 -13.86
C LYS A 75 13.02 -1.13 -13.86
N PHE A 76 12.31 -1.03 -12.76
CA PHE A 76 10.91 -1.40 -12.73
C PHE A 76 10.07 -0.38 -13.51
N THR A 77 9.16 -0.89 -14.34
CA THR A 77 8.25 -0.08 -15.16
C THR A 77 6.79 -0.22 -14.75
N THR A 78 6.48 -1.26 -14.00
CA THR A 78 5.12 -1.57 -13.57
C THR A 78 5.09 -1.80 -12.06
N VAL A 79 4.08 -1.25 -11.39
CA VAL A 79 3.73 -1.57 -10.01
C VAL A 79 2.41 -2.34 -9.99
N VAL A 80 2.37 -3.46 -9.30
CA VAL A 80 1.15 -4.25 -9.09
C VAL A 80 0.76 -4.17 -7.63
N GLN A 81 -0.35 -3.53 -7.34
CA GLN A 81 -0.87 -3.45 -5.98
C GLN A 81 -1.79 -4.64 -5.70
N ILE A 82 -1.54 -5.31 -4.57
CA ILE A 82 -2.32 -6.42 -4.07
C ILE A 82 -2.97 -6.01 -2.75
N GLY A 83 -4.27 -5.86 -2.75
CA GLY A 83 -5.02 -5.45 -1.57
C GLY A 83 -6.51 -5.53 -1.83
N ILE A 84 -7.34 -5.59 -0.77
CA ILE A 84 -8.78 -5.71 -0.89
C ILE A 84 -9.49 -4.55 -0.19
N GLY A 85 -10.64 -4.15 -0.69
CA GLY A 85 -11.47 -3.09 -0.11
C GLY A 85 -10.71 -1.77 0.01
N GLY A 86 -10.56 -1.25 1.23
CA GLY A 86 -9.84 0.00 1.48
C GLY A 86 -8.35 -0.02 1.14
N SER A 87 -7.75 -1.20 1.06
CA SER A 87 -6.37 -1.39 0.61
C SER A 87 -6.21 -1.43 -0.92
N ASP A 88 -7.30 -1.38 -1.67
CA ASP A 88 -7.31 -1.30 -3.14
C ASP A 88 -7.96 0.00 -3.63
N LEU A 89 -9.19 0.28 -3.22
CA LEU A 89 -10.04 1.30 -3.84
C LEU A 89 -9.46 2.70 -3.77
N GLY A 90 -8.86 3.09 -2.66
CA GLY A 90 -8.26 4.42 -2.49
C GLY A 90 -7.09 4.67 -3.46
N PRO A 91 -6.02 3.87 -3.40
CA PRO A 91 -4.88 4.00 -4.31
C PRO A 91 -5.25 3.84 -5.78
N ARG A 92 -6.13 2.88 -6.11
CA ARG A 92 -6.65 2.70 -7.48
C ARG A 92 -7.38 3.95 -7.98
N ALA A 93 -8.27 4.51 -7.18
CA ALA A 93 -9.02 5.71 -7.56
C ALA A 93 -8.09 6.90 -7.81
N MET A 94 -7.07 7.09 -6.96
CA MET A 94 -6.08 8.16 -7.13
C MET A 94 -5.23 7.96 -8.39
N TYR A 95 -4.78 6.73 -8.65
CA TYR A 95 -4.02 6.43 -9.86
C TYR A 95 -4.84 6.71 -11.12
N LEU A 96 -6.06 6.17 -11.21
CA LEU A 96 -6.93 6.35 -12.38
C LEU A 96 -7.31 7.82 -12.61
N ALA A 97 -7.48 8.59 -11.54
CA ALA A 97 -7.78 10.02 -11.63
C ALA A 97 -6.59 10.83 -12.18
N LEU A 98 -5.35 10.44 -11.86
CA LEU A 98 -4.16 11.21 -12.17
C LEU A 98 -3.35 10.68 -13.36
N GLU A 99 -3.58 9.45 -13.79
CA GLU A 99 -2.79 8.77 -14.81
C GLU A 99 -2.72 9.58 -16.12
N ASN A 100 -3.87 10.00 -16.65
CA ASN A 100 -3.92 10.75 -17.89
C ASN A 100 -3.27 12.14 -17.74
N TRP A 101 -3.50 12.80 -16.61
CA TRP A 101 -2.85 14.07 -16.30
C TRP A 101 -1.32 13.92 -16.25
N ALA A 102 -0.81 12.88 -15.61
CA ALA A 102 0.62 12.62 -15.52
C ALA A 102 1.23 12.33 -16.90
N LYS A 103 0.53 11.57 -17.76
CA LYS A 103 0.97 11.29 -19.13
C LYS A 103 1.04 12.57 -19.98
N VAL A 104 0.01 13.41 -19.93
CA VAL A 104 -0.05 14.68 -20.70
C VAL A 104 1.05 15.66 -20.23
N ASN A 105 1.37 15.67 -18.94
CA ASN A 105 2.37 16.56 -18.36
C ASN A 105 3.79 15.97 -18.32
N ASN A 106 4.03 14.81 -18.92
CA ASN A 106 5.32 14.10 -18.93
C ASN A 106 5.88 13.82 -17.53
N THR A 107 5.02 13.59 -16.55
CA THR A 107 5.37 13.24 -15.17
C THR A 107 5.06 11.78 -14.84
N PHE A 108 4.53 11.02 -15.80
CA PHE A 108 4.22 9.62 -15.65
C PHE A 108 5.49 8.80 -15.41
N LYS A 109 5.49 7.97 -14.36
CA LYS A 109 6.67 7.20 -13.94
C LYS A 109 6.53 5.70 -14.19
N MET A 110 5.40 5.12 -13.76
CA MET A 110 5.18 3.68 -13.82
C MET A 110 3.71 3.38 -14.14
N GLU A 111 3.49 2.28 -14.83
CA GLU A 111 2.16 1.72 -14.99
C GLU A 111 1.72 1.04 -13.68
N ALA A 112 0.45 1.22 -13.27
CA ALA A 112 -0.10 0.50 -12.14
C ALA A 112 -1.15 -0.53 -12.59
N LYS A 113 -1.08 -1.71 -12.00
CA LYS A 113 -2.08 -2.78 -12.09
C LYS A 113 -2.56 -3.13 -10.69
N PHE A 114 -3.71 -3.77 -10.60
CA PHE A 114 -4.38 -4.03 -9.32
C PHE A 114 -4.93 -5.45 -9.30
N ILE A 115 -4.59 -6.21 -8.27
CA ILE A 115 -5.16 -7.51 -7.95
C ILE A 115 -5.92 -7.35 -6.64
N SER A 116 -7.26 -7.36 -6.67
CA SER A 116 -8.06 -6.94 -5.52
C SER A 116 -8.97 -8.03 -4.95
N ASN A 117 -9.46 -8.93 -5.77
CA ASN A 117 -10.33 -10.02 -5.34
C ASN A 117 -9.61 -11.37 -5.43
N VAL A 118 -10.09 -12.35 -4.67
CA VAL A 118 -9.62 -13.74 -4.82
C VAL A 118 -10.33 -14.34 -6.03
N ASP A 119 -9.87 -13.96 -7.19
CA ASP A 119 -10.30 -14.49 -8.47
C ASP A 119 -9.06 -14.89 -9.26
N PRO A 120 -8.80 -16.19 -9.46
CA PRO A 120 -7.64 -16.66 -10.18
C PRO A 120 -7.57 -16.15 -11.63
N ASP A 121 -8.70 -15.96 -12.27
CA ASP A 121 -8.76 -15.49 -13.66
C ASP A 121 -8.40 -14.00 -13.73
N ASP A 122 -8.84 -13.16 -12.78
CA ASP A 122 -8.47 -11.76 -12.67
C ASP A 122 -6.96 -11.63 -12.39
N ALA A 123 -6.44 -12.37 -11.42
CA ALA A 123 -5.02 -12.38 -11.11
C ALA A 123 -4.17 -12.85 -12.32
N ALA A 124 -4.60 -13.91 -13.02
CA ALA A 124 -3.94 -14.41 -14.21
C ALA A 124 -3.99 -13.39 -15.36
N ALA A 125 -5.11 -12.69 -15.56
CA ALA A 125 -5.23 -11.66 -16.58
C ALA A 125 -4.25 -10.50 -16.32
N VAL A 126 -4.11 -10.06 -15.07
CA VAL A 126 -3.12 -9.04 -14.71
C VAL A 126 -1.69 -9.55 -14.96
N LEU A 127 -1.34 -10.72 -14.43
CA LEU A 127 0.01 -11.29 -14.55
C LEU A 127 0.42 -11.55 -16.03
N ASN A 128 -0.52 -11.97 -16.88
CA ASN A 128 -0.28 -12.16 -18.30
C ASN A 128 -0.18 -10.85 -19.11
N SER A 129 -0.64 -9.73 -18.53
CA SER A 129 -0.62 -8.42 -19.20
C SER A 129 0.64 -7.60 -18.92
N ILE A 130 1.53 -8.08 -18.05
CA ILE A 130 2.72 -7.35 -17.60
C ILE A 130 4.01 -8.11 -17.91
N ASP A 131 5.11 -7.38 -17.93
CA ASP A 131 6.44 -7.99 -17.82
C ASP A 131 6.78 -8.19 -16.33
N VAL A 132 6.71 -9.43 -15.87
CA VAL A 132 6.92 -9.81 -14.47
C VAL A 132 8.34 -9.46 -14.01
N ALA A 133 9.34 -9.53 -14.91
CA ALA A 133 10.72 -9.20 -14.58
C ALA A 133 10.94 -7.70 -14.32
N HIS A 134 10.11 -6.85 -14.92
CA HIS A 134 10.14 -5.39 -14.72
C HIS A 134 8.99 -4.88 -13.85
N SER A 135 8.38 -5.77 -13.07
CA SER A 135 7.27 -5.46 -12.17
C SER A 135 7.67 -5.55 -10.70
N ILE A 136 7.19 -4.59 -9.91
CA ILE A 136 7.27 -4.61 -8.45
C ILE A 136 5.87 -4.80 -7.86
N PHE A 137 5.74 -5.68 -6.88
CA PHE A 137 4.46 -6.06 -6.27
C PHE A 137 4.38 -5.51 -4.85
N VAL A 138 3.32 -4.76 -4.57
CA VAL A 138 3.10 -4.11 -3.27
C VAL A 138 1.92 -4.76 -2.58
N LEU A 139 2.18 -5.48 -1.47
CA LEU A 139 1.15 -6.07 -0.64
C LEU A 139 0.63 -5.06 0.37
N VAL A 140 -0.67 -4.83 0.36
CA VAL A 140 -1.31 -3.87 1.26
C VAL A 140 -2.34 -4.58 2.14
N SER A 141 -2.02 -4.72 3.42
CA SER A 141 -2.93 -5.28 4.43
C SER A 141 -2.72 -4.60 5.77
N LYS A 142 -3.81 -4.09 6.38
CA LYS A 142 -3.77 -3.52 7.74
C LYS A 142 -3.36 -4.54 8.79
N SER A 143 -3.89 -5.74 8.70
CA SER A 143 -3.65 -6.82 9.68
C SER A 143 -2.45 -7.70 9.36
N GLY A 144 -2.04 -7.75 8.10
CA GLY A 144 -1.08 -8.73 7.59
C GLY A 144 -1.61 -10.16 7.52
N THR A 145 -2.90 -10.38 7.81
CA THR A 145 -3.52 -11.72 7.90
C THR A 145 -4.76 -11.87 7.01
N THR A 146 -5.02 -10.91 6.12
CA THR A 146 -6.16 -10.95 5.19
C THR A 146 -5.96 -12.11 4.22
N LEU A 147 -6.81 -13.12 4.30
CA LEU A 147 -6.67 -14.38 3.54
C LEU A 147 -6.63 -14.13 2.03
N GLU A 148 -7.46 -13.25 1.53
CA GLU A 148 -7.51 -12.87 0.12
C GLU A 148 -6.19 -12.28 -0.36
N THR A 149 -5.60 -11.39 0.42
CA THR A 149 -4.29 -10.78 0.10
C THR A 149 -3.18 -11.83 0.09
N LEU A 150 -3.17 -12.74 1.07
CA LEU A 150 -2.19 -13.83 1.15
C LEU A 150 -2.37 -14.85 0.01
N THR A 151 -3.60 -15.10 -0.43
CA THR A 151 -3.87 -15.97 -1.59
C THR A 151 -3.33 -15.35 -2.88
N ASN A 152 -3.61 -14.07 -3.10
CA ASN A 152 -3.08 -13.35 -4.27
C ASN A 152 -1.55 -13.22 -4.22
N GLU A 153 -0.96 -13.06 -3.04
CA GLU A 153 0.49 -13.13 -2.84
C GLU A 153 1.05 -14.47 -3.34
N SER A 154 0.37 -15.58 -3.03
CA SER A 154 0.79 -16.90 -3.49
C SER A 154 0.80 -17.01 -5.03
N PHE A 155 -0.24 -16.51 -5.70
CA PHE A 155 -0.28 -16.48 -7.17
C PHE A 155 0.89 -15.71 -7.77
N VAL A 156 1.22 -14.55 -7.18
CA VAL A 156 2.36 -13.73 -7.63
C VAL A 156 3.69 -14.43 -7.37
N LYS A 157 3.87 -15.06 -6.21
CA LYS A 157 5.08 -15.83 -5.89
C LYS A 157 5.29 -16.99 -6.87
N ASP A 158 4.21 -17.68 -7.24
CA ASP A 158 4.29 -18.77 -8.22
C ASP A 158 4.63 -18.23 -9.60
N ALA A 159 4.06 -17.11 -10.03
CA ALA A 159 4.41 -16.47 -11.29
C ALA A 159 5.88 -16.03 -11.34
N LEU A 160 6.39 -15.39 -10.29
CA LEU A 160 7.81 -15.02 -10.16
C LEU A 160 8.73 -16.25 -10.21
N LYS A 161 8.39 -17.29 -9.45
CA LYS A 161 9.13 -18.57 -9.44
C LYS A 161 9.16 -19.23 -10.82
N ASN A 162 8.04 -19.26 -11.53
CA ASN A 162 7.94 -19.82 -12.87
C ASN A 162 8.78 -19.02 -13.89
N ALA A 163 8.94 -17.72 -13.67
CA ALA A 163 9.84 -16.85 -14.42
C ALA A 163 11.32 -16.95 -13.99
N GLY A 164 11.64 -17.77 -13.00
CA GLY A 164 13.00 -17.89 -12.46
C GLY A 164 13.46 -16.69 -11.63
N LEU A 165 12.53 -15.90 -11.10
CA LEU A 165 12.80 -14.68 -10.35
C LEU A 165 12.68 -14.90 -8.83
N ASP A 166 13.48 -14.15 -8.07
CA ASP A 166 13.43 -14.14 -6.61
C ASP A 166 12.35 -13.16 -6.12
N ALA A 167 11.29 -13.68 -5.51
CA ALA A 167 10.19 -12.88 -4.99
C ALA A 167 10.65 -11.79 -3.99
N SER A 168 11.71 -12.04 -3.22
CA SER A 168 12.24 -11.04 -2.27
C SER A 168 12.81 -9.78 -2.92
N LYS A 169 13.06 -9.82 -4.23
CA LYS A 169 13.54 -8.69 -5.02
C LYS A 169 12.43 -7.93 -5.74
N HIS A 170 11.24 -8.51 -5.77
CA HIS A 170 10.09 -7.99 -6.51
C HIS A 170 8.90 -7.63 -5.60
N MET A 171 8.91 -8.00 -4.32
CA MET A 171 7.77 -7.82 -3.42
C MET A 171 8.12 -6.92 -2.23
N ILE A 172 7.16 -6.07 -1.84
CA ILE A 172 7.23 -5.13 -0.71
C ILE A 172 6.02 -5.32 0.17
#